data_2a62a879d9623a4b71941b466df7a977
#
_entry.id   2a62a879d9623a4b71941b466df7a977
#
_cell.length_a   1.000
_cell.length_b   1.000
_cell.length_c   1.000
_cell.angle_alpha   90.00
_cell.angle_beta   90.00
_cell.angle_gamma   90.00
#
_symmetry.space_group_name_H-M   'P 1'
#
loop_
_entity.id
_entity.type
_entity.pdbx_description
1 polymer ?
#
loop_
_entity_poly.entity_id
_entity_poly.type
_entity_poly.pdbx_seq_one_letter_code
_entity_poly.pdbx_strand_id
1 'polypeptide(L)'
;MRRMAGGHAIDVRHAATPEAILEARGRIADLYMDDRILDYIVDIVHATREPAAAGLKDLVPLIEFGASPRATIALAQASRAHAFLRGRAFVTPEDIKAIAPDVLRHRVLTTYEAEAEEVSSDEIVRRVLAKVESP
;
A
#
# COMPACT_ATOMS: atom_id res chain seq x y z
N MET A 1 -14.70 14.46 20.31
CA MET A 1 -14.76 15.38 21.45
C MET A 1 -16.09 15.36 22.23
N ARG A 2 -17.28 15.46 21.62
CA ARG A 2 -18.56 15.49 22.37
C ARG A 2 -18.87 14.28 23.27
N ARG A 3 -18.40 13.05 22.92
CA ARG A 3 -18.62 11.84 23.73
C ARG A 3 -17.78 11.77 25.02
N MET A 4 -16.62 12.42 25.05
CA MET A 4 -15.74 12.42 26.23
C MET A 4 -16.15 13.48 27.27
N ALA A 5 -16.84 14.55 26.86
CA ALA A 5 -17.29 15.62 27.77
C ALA A 5 -18.52 15.24 28.60
N GLY A 6 -19.19 14.12 28.29
CA GLY A 6 -20.45 13.72 28.93
C GLY A 6 -20.32 12.75 30.12
N GLY A 7 -19.13 12.42 30.59
CA GLY A 7 -18.93 11.57 31.78
C GLY A 7 -19.41 10.11 31.64
N HIS A 8 -19.83 9.67 30.47
CA HIS A 8 -20.27 8.29 30.25
C HIS A 8 -19.04 7.42 29.93
N ALA A 9 -18.79 6.41 30.75
CA ALA A 9 -17.78 5.39 30.49
C ALA A 9 -18.07 4.73 29.13
N ILE A 10 -17.06 4.71 28.26
CA ILE A 10 -17.14 3.97 26.99
C ILE A 10 -17.02 2.49 27.36
N ASP A 11 -18.09 1.72 27.16
CA ASP A 11 -18.07 0.27 27.31
C ASP A 11 -17.24 -0.33 26.15
N VAL A 12 -16.02 -0.75 26.46
CA VAL A 12 -15.09 -1.38 25.52
C VAL A 12 -15.33 -2.88 25.53
N ARG A 13 -15.87 -3.41 24.42
CA ARG A 13 -16.08 -4.83 24.25
C ARG A 13 -14.87 -5.48 23.58
N HIS A 14 -14.50 -6.68 24.05
CA HIS A 14 -13.53 -7.49 23.37
C HIS A 14 -14.04 -7.88 21.97
N ALA A 15 -13.30 -7.47 20.92
CA ALA A 15 -13.63 -7.80 19.53
C ALA A 15 -12.94 -9.07 19.05
N ALA A 16 -11.74 -9.37 19.58
CA ALA A 16 -10.97 -10.57 19.26
C ALA A 16 -10.03 -10.91 20.41
N THR A 17 -9.62 -12.17 20.49
CA THR A 17 -8.58 -12.63 21.44
C THR A 17 -7.19 -12.61 20.76
N PRO A 18 -6.08 -12.59 21.53
CA PRO A 18 -4.74 -12.72 20.99
C PRO A 18 -4.58 -13.99 20.12
N GLU A 19 -5.15 -15.10 20.55
CA GLU A 19 -5.09 -16.39 19.85
C GLU A 19 -5.79 -16.32 18.50
N ALA A 20 -6.97 -15.69 18.43
CA ALA A 20 -7.70 -15.47 17.18
C ALA A 20 -6.91 -14.58 16.21
N ILE A 21 -6.18 -13.58 16.70
CA ILE A 21 -5.31 -12.75 15.88
C ILE A 21 -4.12 -13.55 15.33
N LEU A 22 -3.51 -14.41 16.15
CA LEU A 22 -2.39 -15.27 15.72
C LEU A 22 -2.86 -16.28 14.66
N GLU A 23 -4.02 -16.90 14.86
CA GLU A 23 -4.63 -17.79 13.87
C GLU A 23 -4.90 -17.07 12.54
N ALA A 24 -5.49 -15.86 12.60
CA ALA A 24 -5.75 -15.05 11.41
C ALA A 24 -4.45 -14.72 10.66
N ARG A 25 -3.36 -14.39 11.36
CA ARG A 25 -2.04 -14.12 10.73
C ARG A 25 -1.50 -15.34 9.98
N GLY A 26 -1.68 -16.55 10.53
CA GLY A 26 -1.33 -17.80 9.83
C GLY A 26 -2.12 -17.94 8.53
N ARG A 27 -3.44 -17.80 8.60
CA ARG A 27 -4.34 -17.88 7.42
C ARG A 27 -4.02 -16.80 6.36
N ILE A 28 -3.67 -15.59 6.77
CA ILE A 28 -3.26 -14.51 5.87
C ILE A 28 -1.98 -14.87 5.11
N ALA A 29 -1.00 -15.51 5.77
CA ALA A 29 0.25 -15.90 5.13
C ALA A 29 0.04 -16.92 3.99
N ASP A 30 -0.94 -17.83 4.14
CA ASP A 30 -1.27 -18.87 3.19
C ASP A 30 -2.26 -18.44 2.09
N LEU A 31 -2.72 -17.18 2.14
CA LEU A 31 -3.71 -16.67 1.19
C LEU A 31 -3.12 -16.58 -0.22
N TYR A 32 -3.84 -17.15 -1.20
CA TYR A 32 -3.35 -17.27 -2.57
C TYR A 32 -3.08 -15.90 -3.22
N MET A 33 -1.95 -15.81 -3.91
CA MET A 33 -1.57 -14.67 -4.74
C MET A 33 -0.96 -15.20 -6.03
N ASP A 34 -1.57 -14.86 -7.17
CA ASP A 34 -1.10 -15.26 -8.50
C ASP A 34 0.25 -14.58 -8.82
N ASP A 35 1.11 -15.24 -9.60
CA ASP A 35 2.42 -14.71 -10.00
C ASP A 35 2.28 -13.37 -10.74
N ARG A 36 1.23 -13.19 -11.54
CA ARG A 36 0.97 -11.92 -12.24
C ARG A 36 0.71 -10.75 -11.28
N ILE A 37 0.12 -11.04 -10.10
CA ILE A 37 -0.05 -10.04 -9.04
C ILE A 37 1.30 -9.71 -8.40
N LEU A 38 2.19 -10.71 -8.24
CA LEU A 38 3.55 -10.48 -7.75
C LEU A 38 4.35 -9.63 -8.75
N ASP A 39 4.27 -9.93 -10.04
CA ASP A 39 4.91 -9.13 -11.09
C ASP A 39 4.37 -7.68 -11.08
N TYR A 40 3.05 -7.50 -10.98
CA TYR A 40 2.43 -6.18 -10.86
C TYR A 40 2.93 -5.38 -9.66
N ILE A 41 3.13 -6.02 -8.50
CA ILE A 41 3.73 -5.39 -7.32
C ILE A 41 5.18 -4.95 -7.62
N VAL A 42 5.97 -5.79 -8.29
CA VAL A 42 7.34 -5.49 -8.67
C VAL A 42 7.38 -4.29 -9.63
N ASP A 43 6.50 -4.28 -10.64
CA ASP A 43 6.40 -3.20 -11.62
C ASP A 43 6.04 -1.86 -10.97
N ILE A 44 5.10 -1.85 -10.02
CA ILE A 44 4.77 -0.65 -9.25
C ILE A 44 5.99 -0.12 -8.50
N VAL A 45 6.70 -0.97 -7.76
CA VAL A 45 7.90 -0.56 -6.99
C VAL A 45 9.00 -0.11 -7.93
N HIS A 46 9.21 -0.83 -9.04
CA HIS A 46 10.21 -0.48 -10.06
C HIS A 46 9.90 0.88 -10.70
N ALA A 47 8.63 1.16 -11.03
CA ALA A 47 8.22 2.43 -11.61
C ALA A 47 8.49 3.63 -10.69
N THR A 48 8.51 3.46 -9.36
CA THR A 48 8.94 4.52 -8.44
C THR A 48 10.45 4.77 -8.48
N ARG A 49 11.26 3.81 -8.91
CA ARG A 49 12.73 3.88 -8.95
C ARG A 49 13.26 4.31 -10.30
N GLU A 50 12.61 3.86 -11.35
CA GLU A 50 12.97 4.12 -12.75
C GLU A 50 11.75 4.71 -13.50
N PRO A 51 11.25 5.88 -13.08
CA PRO A 51 10.02 6.43 -13.63
C PRO A 51 10.12 6.69 -15.14
N ALA A 52 11.30 7.04 -15.65
CA ALA A 52 11.51 7.25 -17.09
C ALA A 52 11.27 5.96 -17.88
N ALA A 53 11.75 4.80 -17.40
CA ALA A 53 11.57 3.50 -18.02
C ALA A 53 10.08 3.06 -18.01
N ALA A 54 9.35 3.45 -16.96
CA ALA A 54 7.91 3.22 -16.85
C ALA A 54 7.05 4.22 -17.66
N GLY A 55 7.68 5.14 -18.43
CA GLY A 55 6.97 6.16 -19.20
C GLY A 55 6.41 7.31 -18.37
N LEU A 56 6.91 7.52 -17.15
CA LEU A 56 6.55 8.58 -16.21
C LEU A 56 7.69 9.62 -16.14
N LYS A 57 8.08 10.18 -17.29
CA LYS A 57 9.21 11.11 -17.40
C LYS A 57 9.02 12.38 -16.58
N ASP A 58 7.78 12.80 -16.39
CA ASP A 58 7.37 13.94 -15.57
C ASP A 58 7.64 13.74 -14.08
N LEU A 59 7.74 12.49 -13.61
CA LEU A 59 8.08 12.19 -12.21
C LEU A 59 9.58 12.15 -11.93
N VAL A 60 10.44 12.11 -12.96
CA VAL A 60 11.90 12.03 -12.77
C VAL A 60 12.45 13.17 -11.90
N PRO A 61 12.10 14.45 -12.12
CA PRO A 61 12.60 15.54 -11.28
C PRO A 61 11.95 15.58 -9.89
N LEU A 62 10.83 14.87 -9.69
CA LEU A 62 10.02 14.95 -8.47
C LEU A 62 10.35 13.85 -7.44
N ILE A 63 11.07 12.79 -7.84
CA ILE A 63 11.42 11.66 -6.97
C ILE A 63 12.92 11.71 -6.67
N GLU A 64 13.26 11.92 -5.40
CA GLU A 64 14.65 11.84 -4.93
C GLU A 64 15.07 10.37 -4.75
N PHE A 65 14.23 9.58 -4.06
CA PHE A 65 14.44 8.13 -3.89
C PHE A 65 13.12 7.39 -4.05
N GLY A 66 13.08 6.45 -4.98
CA GLY A 66 11.98 5.51 -5.12
C GLY A 66 11.95 4.49 -3.99
N ALA A 67 10.84 3.77 -3.87
CA ALA A 67 10.66 2.76 -2.85
C ALA A 67 11.72 1.64 -2.94
N SER A 68 12.22 1.17 -1.79
CA SER A 68 13.19 0.08 -1.78
C SER A 68 12.54 -1.24 -2.23
N PRO A 69 13.32 -2.23 -2.73
CA PRO A 69 12.78 -3.55 -3.11
C PRO A 69 12.02 -4.25 -1.97
N ARG A 70 12.32 -3.93 -0.69
CA ARG A 70 11.53 -4.44 0.45
C ARG A 70 10.08 -3.97 0.46
N ALA A 71 9.76 -2.92 -0.29
CA ALA A 71 8.38 -2.48 -0.44
C ALA A 71 7.50 -3.52 -1.14
N THR A 72 8.08 -4.38 -2.03
CA THR A 72 7.35 -5.48 -2.66
C THR A 72 6.83 -6.48 -1.64
N ILE A 73 7.67 -6.83 -0.65
CA ILE A 73 7.29 -7.72 0.45
C ILE A 73 6.17 -7.09 1.30
N ALA A 74 6.31 -5.80 1.63
CA ALA A 74 5.31 -5.09 2.42
C ALA A 74 3.96 -5.00 1.68
N LEU A 75 3.98 -4.70 0.37
CA LEU A 75 2.78 -4.68 -0.46
C LEU A 75 2.12 -6.06 -0.53
N ALA A 76 2.87 -7.12 -0.79
CA ALA A 76 2.34 -8.48 -0.86
C ALA A 76 1.68 -8.91 0.46
N GLN A 77 2.33 -8.64 1.61
CA GLN A 77 1.78 -8.97 2.92
C GLN A 77 0.54 -8.15 3.26
N ALA A 78 0.58 -6.83 3.04
CA ALA A 78 -0.54 -5.95 3.34
C ALA A 78 -1.75 -6.23 2.44
N SER A 79 -1.52 -6.57 1.17
CA SER A 79 -2.60 -6.92 0.23
C SER A 79 -3.27 -8.25 0.57
N ARG A 80 -2.51 -9.26 1.04
CA ARG A 80 -3.12 -10.49 1.60
C ARG A 80 -4.00 -10.18 2.80
N ALA A 81 -3.52 -9.33 3.72
CA ALA A 81 -4.31 -8.92 4.88
C ALA A 81 -5.58 -8.16 4.47
N HIS A 82 -5.48 -7.28 3.46
CA HIS A 82 -6.62 -6.55 2.92
C HIS A 82 -7.66 -7.50 2.30
N ALA A 83 -7.24 -8.45 1.46
CA ALA A 83 -8.12 -9.46 0.87
C ALA A 83 -8.81 -10.32 1.96
N PHE A 84 -8.06 -10.75 2.98
CA PHE A 84 -8.60 -11.48 4.13
C PHE A 84 -9.70 -10.69 4.85
N LEU A 85 -9.46 -9.42 5.16
CA LEU A 85 -10.44 -8.55 5.82
C LEU A 85 -11.69 -8.30 4.96
N ARG A 86 -11.57 -8.46 3.63
CA ARG A 86 -12.69 -8.44 2.67
C ARG A 86 -13.38 -9.80 2.50
N GLY A 87 -12.97 -10.83 3.27
CA GLY A 87 -13.55 -12.16 3.23
C GLY A 87 -13.19 -12.97 1.96
N ARG A 88 -12.10 -12.62 1.28
CA ARG A 88 -11.63 -13.31 0.07
C ARG A 88 -10.46 -14.24 0.37
N ALA A 89 -10.38 -15.33 -0.38
CA ALA A 89 -9.33 -16.34 -0.28
C ALA A 89 -8.16 -16.09 -1.26
N PHE A 90 -8.20 -15.02 -2.03
CA PHE A 90 -7.19 -14.64 -3.01
C PHE A 90 -7.06 -13.12 -3.12
N VAL A 91 -5.88 -12.68 -3.56
CA VAL A 91 -5.55 -11.26 -3.78
C VAL A 91 -5.91 -10.85 -5.20
N THR A 92 -6.44 -9.63 -5.34
CA THR A 92 -6.76 -9.01 -6.64
C THR A 92 -5.94 -7.73 -6.85
N PRO A 93 -5.82 -7.21 -8.09
CA PRO A 93 -5.17 -5.92 -8.35
C PRO A 93 -5.76 -4.76 -7.55
N GLU A 94 -7.06 -4.81 -7.26
CA GLU A 94 -7.75 -3.78 -6.46
C GLU A 94 -7.24 -3.75 -5.01
N ASP A 95 -6.82 -4.89 -4.45
CA ASP A 95 -6.21 -4.94 -3.12
C ASP A 95 -4.88 -4.21 -3.10
N ILE A 96 -4.07 -4.41 -4.18
CA ILE A 96 -2.79 -3.73 -4.34
C ILE A 96 -3.04 -2.21 -4.44
N LYS A 97 -3.96 -1.79 -5.32
CA LYS A 97 -4.29 -0.37 -5.51
C LYS A 97 -4.83 0.29 -4.23
N ALA A 98 -5.62 -0.43 -3.46
CA ALA A 98 -6.19 0.08 -2.21
C ALA A 98 -5.14 0.31 -1.12
N ILE A 99 -4.12 -0.57 -1.03
CA ILE A 99 -3.14 -0.54 0.06
C ILE A 99 -1.83 0.17 -0.32
N ALA A 100 -1.53 0.31 -1.61
CA ALA A 100 -0.28 0.88 -2.09
C ALA A 100 -0.01 2.30 -1.56
N PRO A 101 -0.98 3.23 -1.49
CA PRO A 101 -0.72 4.54 -0.89
C PRO A 101 -0.20 4.45 0.55
N ASP A 102 -0.81 3.62 1.38
CA ASP A 102 -0.43 3.47 2.79
C ASP A 102 0.95 2.82 2.96
N VAL A 103 1.32 1.92 2.05
CA VAL A 103 2.62 1.25 2.07
C VAL A 103 3.73 2.10 1.47
N LEU A 104 3.45 2.89 0.42
CA LEU A 104 4.47 3.57 -0.38
C LEU A 104 4.70 5.03 -0.02
N ARG A 105 3.69 5.77 0.52
CA ARG A 105 3.81 7.21 0.79
C ARG A 105 5.01 7.61 1.65
N HIS A 106 5.42 6.76 2.57
CA HIS A 106 6.58 6.99 3.44
C HIS A 106 7.87 6.30 2.95
N ARG A 107 7.85 5.75 1.73
CA ARG A 107 8.97 5.04 1.09
C ARG A 107 9.42 5.69 -0.22
N VAL A 108 8.61 6.58 -0.77
CA VAL A 108 8.95 7.42 -1.91
C VAL A 108 9.28 8.80 -1.37
N LEU A 109 10.54 9.21 -1.51
CA LEU A 109 11.02 10.51 -1.06
C LEU A 109 10.94 11.49 -2.23
N THR A 110 10.38 12.65 -1.96
CA THR A 110 10.20 13.73 -2.93
C THR A 110 11.37 14.72 -2.89
N THR A 111 11.64 15.36 -4.01
CA THR A 111 12.62 16.46 -4.13
C THR A 111 12.05 17.78 -3.65
N TYR A 112 12.90 18.81 -3.48
CA TYR A 112 12.47 20.19 -3.26
C TYR A 112 11.65 20.75 -4.44
N GLU A 113 11.87 20.26 -5.66
CA GLU A 113 11.09 20.63 -6.84
C GLU A 113 9.64 20.16 -6.69
N ALA A 114 9.43 18.92 -6.21
CA ALA A 114 8.10 18.41 -5.90
C ALA A 114 7.40 19.23 -4.81
N GLU A 115 8.14 19.67 -3.77
CA GLU A 115 7.60 20.56 -2.74
C GLU A 115 7.16 21.91 -3.32
N ALA A 116 7.98 22.51 -4.20
CA ALA A 116 7.67 23.78 -4.86
C ALA A 116 6.45 23.67 -5.80
N GLU A 117 6.23 22.50 -6.40
CA GLU A 117 5.08 22.20 -7.26
C GLU A 117 3.87 21.66 -6.47
N GLU A 118 3.95 21.59 -5.14
CA GLU A 118 2.91 21.02 -4.26
C GLU A 118 2.55 19.57 -4.60
N VAL A 119 3.50 18.79 -5.17
CA VAL A 119 3.33 17.39 -5.51
C VAL A 119 3.76 16.52 -4.33
N SER A 120 2.79 15.86 -3.69
CA SER A 120 3.04 14.96 -2.58
C SER A 120 3.46 13.55 -3.03
N SER A 121 4.05 12.77 -2.12
CA SER A 121 4.33 11.35 -2.35
C SER A 121 3.06 10.54 -2.67
N ASP A 122 1.91 10.90 -2.09
CA ASP A 122 0.62 10.28 -2.41
C ASP A 122 0.22 10.52 -3.88
N GLU A 123 0.43 11.73 -4.38
CA GLU A 123 0.17 12.07 -5.78
C GLU A 123 1.10 11.30 -6.73
N ILE A 124 2.39 11.18 -6.38
CA ILE A 124 3.35 10.36 -7.14
C ILE A 124 2.89 8.90 -7.18
N VAL A 125 2.56 8.31 -6.04
CA VAL A 125 2.06 6.93 -5.96
C VAL A 125 0.79 6.76 -6.80
N ARG A 126 -0.13 7.71 -6.76
CA ARG A 126 -1.35 7.70 -7.57
C ARG A 126 -1.05 7.68 -9.08
N ARG A 127 -0.09 8.50 -9.55
CA ARG A 127 0.33 8.53 -10.96
C ARG A 127 0.99 7.22 -11.37
N VAL A 128 1.83 6.63 -10.52
CA VAL A 128 2.43 5.31 -10.75
C VAL A 128 1.36 4.24 -10.90
N LEU A 129 0.39 4.17 -9.98
CA LEU A 129 -0.70 3.20 -10.02
C LEU A 129 -1.63 3.37 -11.23
N ALA A 130 -1.78 4.60 -11.73
CA ALA A 130 -2.57 4.87 -12.93
C ALA A 130 -1.85 4.45 -14.21
N LYS A 131 -0.51 4.40 -14.21
CA LYS A 131 0.31 4.10 -15.38
C LYS A 131 0.64 2.62 -15.51
N VAL A 132 0.95 1.94 -14.40
CA VAL A 132 1.31 0.52 -14.41
C VAL A 132 0.06 -0.31 -14.70
N GLU A 133 0.13 -1.11 -15.77
CA GLU A 133 -0.99 -1.96 -16.18
C GLU A 133 -1.24 -3.07 -15.14
N SER A 134 -2.51 -3.23 -14.78
CA SER A 134 -2.93 -4.33 -13.91
C SER A 134 -3.18 -5.60 -14.72
N PRO A 135 -2.82 -6.78 -14.21
CA PRO A 135 -3.07 -8.06 -14.87
C PRO A 135 -4.55 -8.41 -15.00
#